data_719d26db2a8c81ce7d1eb8baaebe53ec
#
_entry.id   719d26db2a8c81ce7d1eb8baaebe53ec
#
_cell.length_a   1.000
_cell.length_b   1.000
_cell.length_c   1.000
_cell.angle_alpha   90.00
_cell.angle_beta   90.00
_cell.angle_gamma   90.00
#
_symmetry.space_group_name_H-M   'P 1'
#
loop_
_entity.id
_entity.type
_entity.pdbx_description
1 polymer ?
#
loop_
_entity_poly.entity_id
_entity_poly.type
_entity_poly.pdbx_seq_one_letter_code
_entity_poly.pdbx_strand_id
1 'polypeptide(L)'
;MEKYKLSELIVIKNGRDHKDLPNGDYPVFGSGGVMRYVNSYLYDKPSVLLPRKGSLSNIQYSDTPFWTVDTLYYTEINEELVSPYYLYRYLRLLDMSRLDSGTGVPSMTFDSYYNINVFLPNIEEQRRVASILQKLDKKIALNHQINDNLLMLDRSSGGVKVHFAA
;
A
#
# COMPACT_ATOMS: atom_id res chain seq x y z
N MET A 1 -6.80 3.09 -24.30
CA MET A 1 -6.42 3.71 -23.01
C MET A 1 -7.06 5.07 -22.92
N GLU A 2 -7.78 5.32 -21.84
CA GLU A 2 -8.42 6.60 -21.55
C GLU A 2 -7.61 7.38 -20.55
N LYS A 3 -7.62 8.71 -20.70
CA LYS A 3 -6.88 9.62 -19.83
C LYS A 3 -7.82 10.19 -18.78
N TYR A 4 -7.43 10.07 -17.50
CA TYR A 4 -8.13 10.66 -16.35
C TYR A 4 -7.18 11.54 -15.54
N LYS A 5 -7.71 12.51 -14.82
CA LYS A 5 -7.02 13.07 -13.65
C LYS A 5 -7.29 12.15 -12.45
N LEU A 6 -6.32 12.05 -11.55
CA LEU A 6 -6.50 11.23 -10.35
C LEU A 6 -7.70 11.71 -9.51
N SER A 7 -8.02 13.01 -9.55
CA SER A 7 -9.22 13.60 -8.92
C SER A 7 -10.55 13.04 -9.43
N GLU A 8 -10.60 12.45 -10.62
CA GLU A 8 -11.81 11.83 -11.18
C GLU A 8 -11.99 10.38 -10.67
N LEU A 9 -10.91 9.78 -10.18
CA LEU A 9 -10.84 8.38 -9.79
C LEU A 9 -10.94 8.16 -8.28
N ILE A 10 -10.52 9.16 -7.47
CA ILE A 10 -10.42 9.02 -6.01
C ILE A 10 -10.83 10.28 -5.28
N VAL A 11 -11.23 10.09 -4.01
CA VAL A 11 -11.33 11.17 -3.01
C VAL A 11 -10.29 10.93 -1.93
N ILE A 12 -9.38 11.88 -1.72
CA ILE A 12 -8.32 11.77 -0.70
C ILE A 12 -8.84 12.25 0.66
N LYS A 13 -8.55 11.48 1.70
CA LYS A 13 -8.89 11.76 3.09
C LYS A 13 -7.65 11.79 3.98
N ASN A 14 -7.71 12.58 5.04
CA ASN A 14 -6.65 12.62 6.05
C ASN A 14 -6.71 11.43 6.99
N GLY A 15 -5.54 10.91 7.36
CA GLY A 15 -5.40 10.05 8.53
C GLY A 15 -5.66 10.80 9.84
N ARG A 16 -5.75 10.07 10.94
CA ARG A 16 -6.05 10.60 12.28
C ARG A 16 -5.10 10.05 13.33
N ASP A 17 -4.98 10.75 14.45
CA ASP A 17 -4.22 10.23 15.61
C ASP A 17 -4.83 8.91 16.10
N HIS A 18 -3.96 8.02 16.56
CA HIS A 18 -4.30 6.67 16.98
C HIS A 18 -3.85 6.35 18.41
N LYS A 19 -3.23 7.32 19.11
CA LYS A 19 -2.53 7.08 20.40
C LYS A 19 -3.48 6.60 21.48
N ASP A 20 -4.69 7.16 21.51
CA ASP A 20 -5.70 6.83 22.52
C ASP A 20 -6.51 5.57 22.19
N LEU A 21 -6.28 4.93 21.02
CA LEU A 21 -6.99 3.73 20.65
C LEU A 21 -6.40 2.51 21.38
N PRO A 22 -7.25 1.67 21.99
CA PRO A 22 -6.82 0.40 22.54
C PRO A 22 -6.23 -0.54 21.48
N ASN A 23 -5.41 -1.51 21.92
CA ASN A 23 -4.91 -2.57 21.04
C ASN A 23 -6.06 -3.44 20.50
N GLY A 24 -5.89 -3.97 19.28
CA GLY A 24 -6.89 -4.80 18.60
C GLY A 24 -6.35 -5.40 17.32
N ASP A 25 -7.21 -5.63 16.33
CA ASP A 25 -6.90 -6.42 15.14
C ASP A 25 -6.73 -5.58 13.86
N TYR A 26 -7.09 -4.28 13.90
CA TYR A 26 -7.00 -3.43 12.72
C TYR A 26 -5.62 -2.77 12.60
N PRO A 27 -4.92 -2.92 11.45
CA PRO A 27 -3.61 -2.33 11.26
C PRO A 27 -3.67 -0.80 11.22
N VAL A 28 -2.72 -0.15 11.88
CA VAL A 28 -2.45 1.28 11.80
C VAL A 28 -1.29 1.50 10.86
N PHE A 29 -1.55 2.17 9.74
CA PHE A 29 -0.53 2.49 8.75
C PHE A 29 0.06 3.88 8.99
N GLY A 30 1.38 3.95 8.96
CA GLY A 30 2.16 5.17 8.80
C GLY A 30 2.93 5.17 7.50
N SER A 31 3.71 6.22 7.21
CA SER A 31 4.51 6.34 5.99
C SER A 31 5.55 5.21 5.82
N GLY A 32 5.96 4.56 6.89
CA GLY A 32 6.90 3.42 6.88
C GLY A 32 6.25 2.03 6.77
N GLY A 33 4.93 1.93 6.86
CA GLY A 33 4.19 0.65 6.90
C GLY A 33 3.31 0.52 8.13
N VAL A 34 2.94 -0.72 8.48
CA VAL A 34 2.14 -1.01 9.67
C VAL A 34 2.95 -0.74 10.93
N MET A 35 2.42 0.09 11.83
CA MET A 35 3.06 0.52 13.07
C MET A 35 2.58 -0.27 14.29
N ARG A 36 1.29 -0.56 14.38
CA ARG A 36 0.64 -1.32 15.45
C ARG A 36 -0.75 -1.78 15.00
N TYR A 37 -1.47 -2.44 15.89
CA TYR A 37 -2.86 -2.83 15.69
C TYR A 37 -3.75 -2.22 16.76
N VAL A 38 -4.96 -1.79 16.37
CA VAL A 38 -5.95 -1.13 17.24
C VAL A 38 -7.33 -1.78 17.11
N ASN A 39 -8.23 -1.50 18.06
CA ASN A 39 -9.58 -2.09 18.11
C ASN A 39 -10.61 -1.33 17.25
N SER A 40 -10.19 -0.31 16.50
CA SER A 40 -11.08 0.51 15.67
C SER A 40 -10.44 0.74 14.30
N TYR A 41 -11.27 0.96 13.29
CA TYR A 41 -10.80 1.30 11.94
C TYR A 41 -11.33 2.66 11.51
N LEU A 42 -10.61 3.29 10.59
CA LEU A 42 -10.97 4.57 9.99
C LEU A 42 -11.73 4.37 8.67
N TYR A 43 -11.40 3.30 7.95
CA TYR A 43 -12.01 2.94 6.68
C TYR A 43 -11.97 1.42 6.46
N ASP A 44 -13.00 0.86 5.82
CA ASP A 44 -13.24 -0.59 5.72
C ASP A 44 -13.32 -1.12 4.27
N LYS A 45 -13.04 -0.25 3.28
CA LYS A 45 -13.03 -0.64 1.87
C LYS A 45 -11.60 -0.62 1.30
N PRO A 46 -11.37 -1.25 0.13
CA PRO A 46 -10.08 -1.17 -0.54
C PRO A 46 -9.62 0.28 -0.75
N SER A 47 -8.37 0.55 -0.40
CA SER A 47 -7.82 1.90 -0.45
C SER A 47 -6.35 1.90 -0.84
N VAL A 48 -5.96 2.87 -1.65
CA VAL A 48 -4.56 3.22 -1.87
C VAL A 48 -4.15 4.26 -0.83
N LEU A 49 -3.07 3.97 -0.11
CA LEU A 49 -2.57 4.82 0.95
C LEU A 49 -1.42 5.65 0.40
N LEU A 50 -1.60 6.97 0.43
CA LEU A 50 -0.72 7.93 -0.24
C LEU A 50 0.13 8.68 0.80
N PRO A 51 1.46 8.67 0.68
CA PRO A 51 2.31 9.43 1.59
C PRO A 51 2.01 10.93 1.56
N ARG A 52 1.79 11.51 2.74
CA ARG A 52 1.71 12.97 2.93
C ARG A 52 3.08 13.56 3.20
N LYS A 53 3.91 12.86 3.98
CA LYS A 53 5.26 13.29 4.39
C LYS A 53 6.22 12.10 4.43
N GLY A 54 7.50 12.37 4.17
CA GLY A 54 8.57 11.38 4.23
C GLY A 54 8.81 10.67 2.90
N SER A 55 8.88 9.34 2.89
CA SER A 55 9.16 8.57 1.66
C SER A 55 7.97 8.57 0.71
N LEU A 56 7.92 9.52 -0.22
CA LEU A 56 6.81 9.72 -1.15
C LEU A 56 6.61 8.53 -2.10
N SER A 57 7.62 7.71 -2.35
CA SER A 57 7.54 6.49 -3.15
C SER A 57 6.86 5.33 -2.43
N ASN A 58 6.69 5.41 -1.08
CA ASN A 58 6.11 4.32 -0.30
C ASN A 58 4.58 4.34 -0.31
N ILE A 59 4.01 4.22 -1.50
CA ILE A 59 2.57 4.03 -1.68
C ILE A 59 2.19 2.64 -1.17
N GLN A 60 1.15 2.55 -0.34
CA GLN A 60 0.69 1.33 0.29
C GLN A 60 -0.75 1.01 -0.14
N TYR A 61 -1.22 -0.18 0.21
CA TYR A 61 -2.57 -0.65 -0.13
C TYR A 61 -3.14 -1.46 1.02
N SER A 62 -4.42 -1.29 1.27
CA SER A 62 -5.19 -2.16 2.15
C SER A 62 -6.50 -2.54 1.48
N ASP A 63 -6.87 -3.82 1.56
CA ASP A 63 -8.18 -4.36 1.18
C ASP A 63 -8.97 -4.88 2.39
N THR A 64 -8.47 -4.64 3.59
CA THR A 64 -9.10 -4.93 4.87
C THR A 64 -9.30 -3.65 5.67
N PRO A 65 -10.21 -3.61 6.67
CA PRO A 65 -10.38 -2.45 7.53
C PRO A 65 -9.07 -2.01 8.18
N PHE A 66 -8.81 -0.70 8.21
CA PHE A 66 -7.54 -0.14 8.66
C PHE A 66 -7.68 1.24 9.29
N TRP A 67 -6.59 1.70 9.92
CA TRP A 67 -6.38 3.06 10.38
C TRP A 67 -5.15 3.67 9.71
N THR A 68 -5.16 4.98 9.42
CA THR A 68 -3.97 5.72 8.98
C THR A 68 -3.68 6.90 9.89
N VAL A 69 -2.39 7.19 10.10
CA VAL A 69 -1.92 8.37 10.84
C VAL A 69 -1.84 9.60 9.92
N ASP A 70 -1.61 10.77 10.50
CA ASP A 70 -1.59 12.08 9.82
C ASP A 70 -0.49 12.23 8.74
N THR A 71 0.52 11.38 8.73
CA THR A 71 1.58 11.36 7.70
C THR A 71 1.20 10.55 6.45
N LEU A 72 0.02 9.95 6.44
CA LEU A 72 -0.48 9.10 5.37
C LEU A 72 -1.95 9.42 5.07
N TYR A 73 -2.25 9.70 3.82
CA TYR A 73 -3.62 9.81 3.34
C TYR A 73 -4.20 8.44 3.02
N TYR A 74 -5.53 8.29 3.10
CA TYR A 74 -6.24 7.18 2.49
C TYR A 74 -7.17 7.67 1.39
N THR A 75 -7.64 6.77 0.53
CA THR A 75 -8.45 7.11 -0.63
C THR A 75 -9.76 6.35 -0.65
N GLU A 76 -10.85 7.05 -0.94
CA GLU A 76 -12.10 6.47 -1.39
C GLU A 76 -12.03 6.37 -2.92
N ILE A 77 -12.20 5.18 -3.48
CA ILE A 77 -11.93 4.91 -4.89
C ILE A 77 -13.24 4.70 -5.65
N ASN A 78 -13.36 5.31 -6.83
CA ASN A 78 -14.46 5.05 -7.75
C ASN A 78 -14.21 3.74 -8.51
N GLU A 79 -14.74 2.63 -7.97
CA GLU A 79 -14.53 1.28 -8.50
C GLU A 79 -15.27 1.01 -9.82
N GLU A 80 -16.12 1.93 -10.28
CA GLU A 80 -16.71 1.86 -11.61
C GLU A 80 -15.70 2.23 -12.71
N LEU A 81 -14.75 3.12 -12.40
CA LEU A 81 -13.74 3.62 -13.32
C LEU A 81 -12.37 2.95 -13.16
N VAL A 82 -11.99 2.61 -11.94
CA VAL A 82 -10.66 2.06 -11.66
C VAL A 82 -10.68 0.95 -10.63
N SER A 83 -9.98 -0.16 -10.93
CA SER A 83 -9.73 -1.22 -9.97
C SER A 83 -8.75 -0.73 -8.89
N PRO A 84 -9.08 -0.83 -7.58
CA PRO A 84 -8.23 -0.32 -6.50
C PRO A 84 -6.80 -0.87 -6.53
N TYR A 85 -6.65 -2.19 -6.72
CA TYR A 85 -5.34 -2.80 -6.77
C TYR A 85 -4.56 -2.44 -8.03
N TYR A 86 -5.25 -2.27 -9.19
CA TYR A 86 -4.61 -1.78 -10.42
C TYR A 86 -4.07 -0.36 -10.22
N LEU A 87 -4.87 0.53 -9.64
CA LEU A 87 -4.47 1.91 -9.33
C LEU A 87 -3.26 1.94 -8.40
N TYR A 88 -3.26 1.13 -7.34
CA TYR A 88 -2.12 0.98 -6.44
C TYR A 88 -0.84 0.62 -7.20
N ARG A 89 -0.89 -0.40 -8.06
CA ARG A 89 0.27 -0.83 -8.85
C ARG A 89 0.71 0.22 -9.85
N TYR A 90 -0.24 0.90 -10.50
CA TYR A 90 0.03 1.99 -11.44
C TYR A 90 0.77 3.14 -10.75
N LEU A 91 0.26 3.63 -9.63
CA LEU A 91 0.85 4.76 -8.92
C LEU A 91 2.25 4.44 -8.39
N ARG A 92 2.53 3.20 -8.02
CA ARG A 92 3.88 2.77 -7.62
C ARG A 92 4.92 2.79 -8.73
N LEU A 93 4.50 2.81 -9.99
CA LEU A 93 5.41 2.94 -11.13
C LEU A 93 5.77 4.40 -11.44
N LEU A 94 5.03 5.34 -10.86
CA LEU A 94 5.29 6.77 -11.09
C LEU A 94 6.44 7.27 -10.21
N ASP A 95 7.25 8.15 -10.78
CA ASP A 95 8.26 8.87 -10.01
C ASP A 95 7.62 10.03 -9.24
N MET A 96 7.26 9.78 -7.97
CA MET A 96 6.62 10.77 -7.10
C MET A 96 7.60 11.87 -6.64
N SER A 97 8.91 11.69 -6.78
CA SER A 97 9.90 12.68 -6.33
C SER A 97 9.79 14.01 -7.08
N ARG A 98 9.30 13.97 -8.32
CA ARG A 98 9.07 15.16 -9.14
C ARG A 98 7.88 16.01 -8.72
N LEU A 99 7.03 15.49 -7.85
CA LEU A 99 5.82 16.14 -7.37
C LEU A 99 5.98 16.69 -5.95
N ASP A 100 7.18 16.56 -5.39
CA ASP A 100 7.52 17.03 -4.05
C ASP A 100 7.34 18.56 -3.96
N SER A 101 6.56 18.99 -2.99
CA SER A 101 6.32 20.42 -2.67
C SER A 101 7.02 20.86 -1.38
N GLY A 102 7.78 19.97 -0.73
CA GLY A 102 8.47 20.23 0.54
C GLY A 102 9.79 20.98 0.35
N THR A 103 10.09 21.91 1.25
CA THR A 103 11.35 22.66 1.28
C THR A 103 12.42 22.04 2.18
N GLY A 104 12.09 20.99 2.92
CA GLY A 104 13.01 20.31 3.85
C GLY A 104 12.67 18.84 4.02
N VAL A 105 11.42 18.54 4.40
CA VAL A 105 10.90 17.17 4.42
C VAL A 105 10.02 16.98 3.18
N PRO A 106 10.27 15.95 2.35
CA PRO A 106 9.41 15.67 1.21
C PRO A 106 7.94 15.59 1.60
N SER A 107 7.08 16.31 0.89
CA SER A 107 5.65 16.36 1.20
C SER A 107 4.79 16.49 -0.06
N MET A 108 3.59 15.89 0.00
CA MET A 108 2.60 15.93 -1.06
C MET A 108 1.28 16.51 -0.52
N THR A 109 0.68 17.40 -1.30
CA THR A 109 -0.65 17.93 -1.03
C THR A 109 -1.72 17.14 -1.79
N PHE A 110 -3.00 17.37 -1.46
CA PHE A 110 -4.12 16.83 -2.25
C PHE A 110 -4.03 17.26 -3.71
N ASP A 111 -3.74 18.54 -3.95
CA ASP A 111 -3.67 19.09 -5.32
C ASP A 111 -2.53 18.46 -6.13
N SER A 112 -1.39 18.19 -5.48
CA SER A 112 -0.27 17.49 -6.14
C SER A 112 -0.71 16.11 -6.63
N TYR A 113 -1.45 15.35 -5.80
CA TYR A 113 -2.00 14.06 -6.20
C TYR A 113 -3.12 14.19 -7.23
N TYR A 114 -4.10 15.06 -7.01
CA TYR A 114 -5.27 15.22 -7.89
C TYR A 114 -4.90 15.62 -9.32
N ASN A 115 -3.79 16.32 -9.52
CA ASN A 115 -3.31 16.73 -10.83
C ASN A 115 -2.53 15.65 -11.60
N ILE A 116 -2.29 14.48 -11.01
CA ILE A 116 -1.63 13.37 -11.71
C ILE A 116 -2.54 12.88 -12.84
N ASN A 117 -1.97 12.78 -14.05
CA ASN A 117 -2.65 12.15 -15.17
C ASN A 117 -2.43 10.63 -15.12
N VAL A 118 -3.52 9.88 -15.22
CA VAL A 118 -3.54 8.42 -15.21
C VAL A 118 -4.11 7.92 -16.54
N PHE A 119 -3.46 6.93 -17.15
CA PHE A 119 -3.90 6.33 -18.42
C PHE A 119 -4.37 4.90 -18.13
N LEU A 120 -5.65 4.65 -18.30
CA LEU A 120 -6.28 3.39 -17.91
C LEU A 120 -6.81 2.63 -19.15
N PRO A 121 -6.62 1.31 -19.22
CA PRO A 121 -7.42 0.46 -20.11
C PRO A 121 -8.86 0.38 -19.58
N ASN A 122 -9.74 -0.35 -20.29
CA ASN A 122 -11.07 -0.60 -19.76
C ASN A 122 -11.03 -1.35 -18.42
N ILE A 123 -12.11 -1.27 -17.65
CA ILE A 123 -12.18 -1.80 -16.29
C ILE A 123 -11.99 -3.33 -16.23
N GLU A 124 -12.40 -4.07 -17.24
CA GLU A 124 -12.24 -5.52 -17.30
C GLU A 124 -10.76 -5.91 -17.43
N GLU A 125 -10.02 -5.21 -18.27
CA GLU A 125 -8.59 -5.42 -18.43
C GLU A 125 -7.84 -5.04 -17.17
N GLN A 126 -8.21 -3.93 -16.49
CA GLN A 126 -7.64 -3.54 -15.19
C GLN A 126 -7.83 -4.65 -14.15
N ARG A 127 -9.05 -5.20 -14.04
CA ARG A 127 -9.36 -6.28 -13.10
C ARG A 127 -8.59 -7.56 -13.42
N ARG A 128 -8.45 -7.89 -14.71
CA ARG A 128 -7.66 -9.03 -15.17
C ARG A 128 -6.19 -8.91 -14.74
N VAL A 129 -5.57 -7.77 -15.03
CA VAL A 129 -4.18 -7.49 -14.66
C VAL A 129 -4.01 -7.48 -13.13
N ALA A 130 -4.91 -6.81 -12.42
CA ALA A 130 -4.91 -6.76 -10.95
C ALA A 130 -4.95 -8.18 -10.33
N SER A 131 -5.81 -9.06 -10.83
CA SER A 131 -5.92 -10.45 -10.36
C SER A 131 -4.61 -11.24 -10.54
N ILE A 132 -3.93 -11.06 -11.67
CA ILE A 132 -2.63 -11.73 -11.92
C ILE A 132 -1.58 -11.22 -10.93
N LEU A 133 -1.46 -9.90 -10.78
CA LEU A 133 -0.48 -9.28 -9.89
C LEU A 133 -0.74 -9.64 -8.42
N GLN A 134 -2.00 -9.67 -7.97
CA GLN A 134 -2.35 -10.11 -6.62
C GLN A 134 -1.95 -11.57 -6.35
N LYS A 135 -2.14 -12.46 -7.32
CA LYS A 135 -1.71 -13.86 -7.21
C LYS A 135 -0.19 -13.98 -7.09
N LEU A 136 0.56 -13.16 -7.83
CA LEU A 136 2.02 -13.11 -7.76
C LEU A 136 2.49 -12.60 -6.39
N ASP A 137 1.91 -11.50 -5.90
CA ASP A 137 2.26 -10.95 -4.58
C ASP A 137 1.95 -11.93 -3.45
N LYS A 138 0.81 -12.64 -3.51
CA LYS A 138 0.49 -13.71 -2.55
C LYS A 138 1.51 -14.86 -2.58
N LYS A 139 1.98 -15.25 -3.77
CA LYS A 139 3.04 -16.27 -3.89
C LYS A 139 4.36 -15.79 -3.30
N ILE A 140 4.73 -14.54 -3.56
CA ILE A 140 5.95 -13.94 -2.98
C ILE A 140 5.85 -13.92 -1.46
N ALA A 141 4.74 -13.45 -0.90
CA ALA A 141 4.52 -13.43 0.54
C ALA A 141 4.59 -14.84 1.16
N LEU A 142 3.97 -15.84 0.52
CA LEU A 142 4.02 -17.23 0.98
C LEU A 142 5.46 -17.79 0.95
N ASN A 143 6.21 -17.52 -0.10
CA ASN A 143 7.60 -17.94 -0.18
C ASN A 143 8.47 -17.32 0.91
N HIS A 144 8.26 -16.05 1.24
CA HIS A 144 8.94 -15.40 2.39
C HIS A 144 8.60 -16.10 3.71
N GLN A 145 7.31 -16.39 3.96
CA GLN A 145 6.91 -17.13 5.16
C GLN A 145 7.54 -18.53 5.25
N ILE A 146 7.59 -19.27 4.12
CA ILE A 146 8.25 -20.57 4.06
C ILE A 146 9.74 -20.45 4.40
N ASN A 147 10.43 -19.49 3.80
CA ASN A 147 11.85 -19.27 4.07
C ASN A 147 12.12 -18.89 5.53
N ASP A 148 11.30 -18.02 6.12
CA ASP A 148 11.42 -17.63 7.53
C ASP A 148 11.20 -18.83 8.46
N ASN A 149 10.21 -19.69 8.15
CA ASN A 149 9.96 -20.90 8.92
C ASN A 149 11.11 -21.91 8.80
N LEU A 150 11.70 -22.09 7.62
CA LEU A 150 12.87 -22.95 7.41
C LEU A 150 14.08 -22.46 8.21
N LEU A 151 14.33 -21.16 8.22
CA LEU A 151 15.42 -20.56 9.02
C LEU A 151 15.18 -20.73 10.53
N MET A 152 13.93 -20.66 11.00
CA MET A 152 13.60 -20.93 12.41
C MET A 152 13.82 -22.41 12.77
N LEU A 153 13.45 -23.35 11.90
CA LEU A 153 13.67 -24.77 12.10
C LEU A 153 15.16 -25.12 12.14
N ASP A 154 15.99 -24.55 11.27
CA ASP A 154 17.44 -24.76 11.27
C ASP A 154 18.08 -24.26 12.56
N ARG A 155 17.65 -23.10 13.08
CA ARG A 155 18.11 -22.55 14.38
C ARG A 155 17.66 -23.40 15.57
N SER A 156 16.49 -24.02 15.53
CA SER A 156 15.94 -24.83 16.61
C SER A 156 16.53 -26.25 16.65
N SER A 157 17.00 -26.77 15.52
CA SER A 157 17.57 -28.11 15.38
C SER A 157 19.07 -28.20 15.73
N GLY A 158 19.68 -27.12 16.25
CA GLY A 158 21.06 -27.14 16.77
C GLY A 158 22.09 -27.61 15.75
N GLY A 159 22.18 -26.91 14.62
CA GLY A 159 23.38 -26.93 13.76
C GLY A 159 23.80 -28.29 13.21
N VAL A 160 22.92 -29.07 12.61
CA VAL A 160 23.34 -30.18 11.74
C VAL A 160 23.83 -29.56 10.43
N LYS A 161 25.15 -29.43 10.29
CA LYS A 161 25.78 -29.04 9.02
C LYS A 161 25.49 -30.11 7.97
N VAL A 162 24.54 -29.85 7.08
CA VAL A 162 24.39 -30.64 5.86
C VAL A 162 25.51 -30.22 4.92
N HIS A 163 26.59 -31.02 4.85
CA HIS A 163 27.58 -30.89 3.81
C HIS A 163 26.99 -31.44 2.50
N PHE A 164 26.68 -30.56 1.59
CA PHE A 164 26.51 -30.99 0.19
C PHE A 164 27.90 -31.29 -0.36
N ALA A 165 28.17 -32.59 -0.59
CA ALA A 165 29.36 -33.03 -1.33
C ALA A 165 29.22 -32.53 -2.79
N ALA A 166 30.35 -32.05 -3.33
CA ALA A 166 30.51 -31.57 -4.69
C ALA A 166 30.34 -32.67 -5.73
#